data_a862681b14bc20b36a5c20934db8aa09
#
_entry.id   a862681b14bc20b36a5c20934db8aa09
#
_cell.length_a   1.000
_cell.length_b   1.000
_cell.length_c   1.000
_cell.angle_alpha   90.00
_cell.angle_beta   90.00
_cell.angle_gamma   90.00
#
_symmetry.space_group_name_H-M   'P 1'
#
loop_
_entity.id
_entity.type
_entity.pdbx_description
1 polymer ?
#
loop_
_entity_poly.entity_id
_entity_poly.type
_entity_poly.pdbx_seq_one_letter_code
_entity_poly.pdbx_strand_id
1 'polypeptide(L)'
;MIAVSSSIISAILESFGIKLNTSDISFGDSPFGVIATVVALPLFAPFFEELLFRGSIYRNNEPMGQWFAIIVSGAAFGLWHTNCVQTVYATGMGIIACALYAKTRSIIPSMIVHFVINSIAALQQLCMNGLDTDILKDANTEYIMNHYGQIMFIGLMELAVFGIIIAAIVLSIIELVKHRGRFPLYKGRYNLSLIHISEHTR
;
A
#
# COMPACT_ATOMS: atom_id res chain seq x y z
N MET A 1 4.55 -9.94 -2.25
CA MET A 1 4.76 -8.50 -2.55
C MET A 1 5.47 -7.80 -1.42
N ILE A 2 5.01 -7.98 -0.20
CA ILE A 2 5.66 -7.40 0.97
C ILE A 2 7.11 -7.90 1.09
N ALA A 3 7.38 -9.19 0.90
CA ALA A 3 8.72 -9.73 1.03
C ALA A 3 9.70 -9.24 -0.07
N VAL A 4 9.34 -9.32 -1.34
CA VAL A 4 10.25 -8.91 -2.43
C VAL A 4 10.39 -7.39 -2.51
N SER A 5 9.29 -6.64 -2.43
CA SER A 5 9.36 -5.17 -2.43
C SER A 5 10.03 -4.65 -1.17
N SER A 6 9.80 -5.25 0.00
CA SER A 6 10.49 -4.90 1.23
C SER A 6 11.98 -5.21 1.13
N SER A 7 12.38 -6.35 0.55
CA SER A 7 13.80 -6.69 0.37
C SER A 7 14.53 -5.73 -0.57
N ILE A 8 13.90 -5.34 -1.68
CA ILE A 8 14.50 -4.36 -2.60
C ILE A 8 14.60 -2.98 -1.94
N ILE A 9 13.54 -2.52 -1.29
CA ILE A 9 13.54 -1.24 -0.59
C ILE A 9 14.54 -1.26 0.57
N SER A 10 14.58 -2.35 1.34
CA SER A 10 15.56 -2.52 2.41
C SER A 10 17.00 -2.46 1.88
N ALA A 11 17.31 -3.19 0.82
CA ALA A 11 18.64 -3.17 0.21
C ALA A 11 19.04 -1.76 -0.28
N ILE A 12 18.11 -1.01 -0.86
CA ILE A 12 18.34 0.37 -1.27
C ILE A 12 18.61 1.26 -0.05
N LEU A 13 17.78 1.18 0.99
CA LEU A 13 17.92 2.03 2.18
C LEU A 13 19.17 1.67 2.98
N GLU A 14 19.50 0.39 3.08
CA GLU A 14 20.76 -0.09 3.70
C GLU A 14 21.98 0.40 2.95
N SER A 15 21.92 0.50 1.62
CA SER A 15 23.02 1.07 0.82
C SER A 15 23.28 2.56 1.15
N PHE A 16 22.29 3.26 1.68
CA PHE A 16 22.41 4.62 2.23
C PHE A 16 22.74 4.67 3.74
N GLY A 17 23.04 3.52 4.35
CA GLY A 17 23.37 3.41 5.78
C GLY A 17 22.17 3.47 6.72
N ILE A 18 20.95 3.36 6.21
CA ILE A 18 19.73 3.38 7.00
C ILE A 18 19.42 1.95 7.46
N LYS A 19 19.65 1.66 8.75
CA LYS A 19 19.25 0.39 9.35
C LYS A 19 17.76 0.39 9.59
N LEU A 20 17.07 -0.59 8.98
CA LEU A 20 15.63 -0.73 9.09
C LEU A 20 15.28 -1.72 10.21
N ASN A 21 14.45 -1.28 11.11
CA ASN A 21 13.82 -2.15 12.08
C ASN A 21 12.45 -2.58 11.49
N THR A 22 12.38 -3.75 10.90
CA THR A 22 11.11 -4.32 10.41
C THR A 22 10.42 -4.95 11.61
N SER A 23 9.54 -4.20 12.26
CA SER A 23 8.62 -4.79 13.23
C SER A 23 7.47 -5.45 12.47
N ASP A 24 7.53 -6.76 12.34
CA ASP A 24 6.38 -7.52 11.84
C ASP A 24 5.28 -7.49 12.88
N ILE A 25 4.06 -7.11 12.46
CA ILE A 25 2.89 -7.22 13.32
C ILE A 25 2.54 -8.71 13.39
N SER A 26 3.01 -9.38 14.42
CA SER A 26 2.61 -10.74 14.73
C SER A 26 1.50 -10.72 15.77
N PHE A 27 0.33 -11.22 15.41
CA PHE A 27 -0.75 -11.46 16.38
C PHE A 27 -0.55 -12.75 17.19
N GLY A 28 0.58 -13.42 16.99
CA GLY A 28 0.93 -14.68 17.63
C GLY A 28 0.19 -15.90 17.03
N ASP A 29 0.66 -17.08 17.43
CA ASP A 29 0.20 -18.39 16.91
C ASP A 29 -1.07 -18.90 17.60
N SER A 30 -1.66 -18.12 18.50
CA SER A 30 -2.92 -18.51 19.14
C SER A 30 -4.06 -18.53 18.13
N PRO A 31 -5.09 -19.39 18.31
CA PRO A 31 -6.26 -19.38 17.42
C PRO A 31 -6.93 -18.00 17.29
N PHE A 32 -6.90 -17.21 18.36
CA PHE A 32 -7.38 -15.83 18.34
C PHE A 32 -6.50 -14.93 17.48
N GLY A 33 -5.17 -15.05 17.58
CA GLY A 33 -4.22 -14.30 16.77
C GLY A 33 -4.39 -14.58 15.28
N VAL A 34 -4.55 -15.86 14.93
CA VAL A 34 -4.82 -16.27 13.54
C VAL A 34 -6.14 -15.68 13.02
N ILE A 35 -7.23 -15.75 13.80
CA ILE A 35 -8.51 -15.15 13.43
C ILE A 35 -8.37 -13.62 13.28
N ALA A 36 -7.66 -12.96 14.19
CA ALA A 36 -7.41 -11.52 14.10
C ALA A 36 -6.66 -11.15 12.83
N THR A 37 -5.64 -11.93 12.47
CA THR A 37 -4.87 -11.70 11.22
C THR A 37 -5.74 -11.87 9.99
N VAL A 38 -6.55 -12.92 9.91
CA VAL A 38 -7.35 -13.25 8.72
C VAL A 38 -8.59 -12.36 8.57
N VAL A 39 -9.15 -11.89 9.68
CA VAL A 39 -10.41 -11.11 9.69
C VAL A 39 -10.15 -9.63 9.89
N ALA A 40 -9.39 -9.26 10.92
CA ALA A 40 -9.22 -7.86 11.28
C ALA A 40 -8.40 -7.10 10.24
N LEU A 41 -7.30 -7.66 9.80
CA LEU A 41 -6.39 -7.03 8.84
C LEU A 41 -7.02 -6.81 7.46
N PRO A 42 -7.71 -7.80 6.84
CA PRO A 42 -8.35 -7.60 5.54
C PRO A 42 -9.65 -6.78 5.59
N LEU A 43 -10.45 -6.90 6.64
CA LEU A 43 -11.80 -6.31 6.68
C LEU A 43 -11.83 -4.96 7.39
N PHE A 44 -11.37 -4.93 8.63
CA PHE A 44 -11.53 -3.73 9.46
C PHE A 44 -10.53 -2.63 9.09
N ALA A 45 -9.25 -2.97 8.85
CA ALA A 45 -8.27 -1.98 8.52
C ALA A 45 -8.64 -1.22 7.22
N PRO A 46 -8.92 -1.89 6.07
CA PRO A 46 -9.36 -1.19 4.87
C PRO A 46 -10.60 -0.35 5.07
N PHE A 47 -11.58 -0.83 5.83
CA PHE A 47 -12.80 -0.07 6.07
C PHE A 47 -12.53 1.26 6.77
N PHE A 48 -11.84 1.23 7.91
CA PHE A 48 -11.58 2.45 8.69
C PHE A 48 -10.55 3.36 8.00
N GLU A 49 -9.54 2.77 7.39
CA GLU A 49 -8.50 3.54 6.70
C GLU A 49 -9.03 4.23 5.46
N GLU A 50 -9.87 3.57 4.65
CA GLU A 50 -10.48 4.23 3.50
C GLU A 50 -11.41 5.37 3.91
N LEU A 51 -12.19 5.20 4.98
CA LEU A 51 -13.01 6.28 5.52
C LEU A 51 -12.16 7.46 6.00
N LEU A 52 -11.04 7.20 6.67
CA LEU A 52 -10.15 8.24 7.16
C LEU A 52 -9.46 8.96 5.99
N PHE A 53 -8.80 8.21 5.12
CA PHE A 53 -7.93 8.81 4.10
C PHE A 53 -8.70 9.36 2.90
N ARG A 54 -9.74 8.68 2.41
CA ARG A 54 -10.55 9.13 1.27
C ARG A 54 -11.77 9.92 1.73
N GLY A 55 -12.45 9.44 2.77
CA GLY A 55 -13.62 10.10 3.33
C GLY A 55 -13.30 11.42 4.03
N SER A 56 -12.17 11.53 4.70
CA SER A 56 -11.79 12.73 5.47
C SER A 56 -10.62 13.48 4.82
N ILE A 57 -9.40 12.92 4.83
CA ILE A 57 -8.20 13.65 4.42
C ILE A 57 -8.29 14.12 2.97
N TYR A 58 -8.61 13.24 2.02
CA TYR A 58 -8.75 13.62 0.63
C TYR A 58 -9.83 14.70 0.45
N ARG A 59 -11.04 14.51 1.00
CA ARG A 59 -12.16 15.43 0.82
C ARG A 59 -11.89 16.82 1.38
N ASN A 60 -11.21 16.91 2.52
CA ASN A 60 -10.86 18.20 3.11
C ASN A 60 -9.78 18.94 2.30
N ASN A 61 -8.93 18.22 1.56
CA ASN A 61 -7.89 18.81 0.73
C ASN A 61 -8.32 19.00 -0.73
N GLU A 62 -9.42 18.39 -1.18
CA GLU A 62 -9.91 18.50 -2.56
C GLU A 62 -10.14 19.95 -3.04
N PRO A 63 -10.64 20.89 -2.20
CA PRO A 63 -10.77 22.29 -2.59
C PRO A 63 -9.45 22.97 -2.98
N MET A 64 -8.32 22.48 -2.47
CA MET A 64 -6.97 22.99 -2.81
C MET A 64 -6.49 22.48 -4.18
N GLY A 65 -7.14 21.46 -4.72
CA GLY A 65 -6.83 20.83 -5.98
C GLY A 65 -6.78 19.32 -5.88
N GLN A 66 -7.32 18.65 -6.89
CA GLN A 66 -7.48 17.19 -6.87
C GLN A 66 -6.14 16.46 -6.78
N TRP A 67 -5.10 16.90 -7.52
CA TRP A 67 -3.77 16.31 -7.42
C TRP A 67 -3.12 16.53 -6.05
N PHE A 68 -3.28 17.71 -5.50
CA PHE A 68 -2.79 18.00 -4.15
C PHE A 68 -3.44 17.06 -3.14
N ALA A 69 -4.77 16.93 -3.19
CA ALA A 69 -5.50 16.03 -2.30
C ALA A 69 -5.09 14.56 -2.45
N ILE A 70 -4.84 14.09 -3.69
CA ILE A 70 -4.37 12.72 -3.97
C ILE A 70 -3.00 12.49 -3.33
N ILE A 71 -2.06 13.42 -3.54
CA ILE A 71 -0.69 13.29 -3.02
C ILE A 71 -0.68 13.36 -1.50
N VAL A 72 -1.37 14.33 -0.91
CA VAL A 72 -1.42 14.51 0.56
C VAL A 72 -2.06 13.30 1.23
N SER A 73 -3.19 12.83 0.72
CA SER A 73 -3.87 11.66 1.30
C SER A 73 -3.05 10.37 1.11
N GLY A 74 -2.40 10.20 -0.04
CA GLY A 74 -1.52 9.06 -0.28
C GLY A 74 -0.28 9.06 0.61
N ALA A 75 0.38 10.20 0.77
CA ALA A 75 1.53 10.36 1.67
C ALA A 75 1.14 10.12 3.13
N ALA A 76 0.02 10.69 3.58
CA ALA A 76 -0.50 10.48 4.92
C ALA A 76 -0.81 9.00 5.18
N PHE A 77 -1.39 8.30 4.19
CA PHE A 77 -1.63 6.86 4.25
C PHE A 77 -0.35 6.05 4.42
N GLY A 78 0.70 6.38 3.67
CA GLY A 78 2.00 5.72 3.82
C GLY A 78 2.63 5.97 5.19
N LEU A 79 2.65 7.22 5.64
CA LEU A 79 3.22 7.63 6.94
C LEU A 79 2.48 7.01 8.13
N TRP A 80 1.19 6.73 7.99
CA TRP A 80 0.38 6.07 9.01
C TRP A 80 0.94 4.71 9.46
N HIS A 81 1.62 4.02 8.54
CA HIS A 81 2.16 2.69 8.82
C HIS A 81 3.43 2.68 9.69
N THR A 82 4.04 3.84 9.96
CA THR A 82 5.19 4.03 10.88
C THR A 82 6.44 3.17 10.60
N ASN A 83 6.45 2.40 9.52
CA ASN A 83 7.57 1.56 9.07
C ASN A 83 8.11 2.12 7.76
N CYS A 84 9.42 2.44 7.69
CA CYS A 84 10.03 3.09 6.52
C CYS A 84 9.81 2.32 5.21
N VAL A 85 9.95 1.00 5.23
CA VAL A 85 9.73 0.15 4.05
C VAL A 85 8.27 0.19 3.63
N GLN A 86 7.38 0.01 4.60
CA GLN A 86 5.94 0.01 4.38
C GLN A 86 5.44 1.39 3.92
N THR A 87 5.99 2.47 4.46
CA THR A 87 5.67 3.84 4.05
C THR A 87 5.83 4.05 2.55
N VAL A 88 6.89 3.52 1.93
CA VAL A 88 7.14 3.73 0.50
C VAL A 88 6.06 3.08 -0.37
N TYR A 89 5.80 1.79 -0.20
CA TYR A 89 4.80 1.12 -1.03
C TYR A 89 3.36 1.47 -0.64
N ALA A 90 3.08 1.73 0.65
CA ALA A 90 1.77 2.18 1.10
C ALA A 90 1.44 3.59 0.58
N THR A 91 2.43 4.51 0.49
CA THR A 91 2.24 5.80 -0.17
C THR A 91 1.82 5.63 -1.63
N GLY A 92 2.51 4.77 -2.39
CA GLY A 92 2.15 4.48 -3.78
C GLY A 92 0.73 3.90 -3.90
N MET A 93 0.40 2.95 -3.05
CA MET A 93 -0.94 2.36 -2.95
C MET A 93 -1.99 3.41 -2.57
N GLY A 94 -1.68 4.26 -1.59
CA GLY A 94 -2.52 5.35 -1.15
C GLY A 94 -2.85 6.34 -2.27
N ILE A 95 -1.87 6.71 -3.10
CA ILE A 95 -2.05 7.57 -4.27
C ILE A 95 -2.97 6.91 -5.30
N ILE A 96 -2.75 5.64 -5.63
CA ILE A 96 -3.59 4.88 -6.58
C ILE A 96 -5.03 4.80 -6.09
N ALA A 97 -5.25 4.44 -4.84
CA ALA A 97 -6.57 4.34 -4.25
C ALA A 97 -7.29 5.71 -4.19
N CYS A 98 -6.56 6.80 -3.90
CA CYS A 98 -7.09 8.16 -3.98
C CYS A 98 -7.46 8.57 -5.41
N ALA A 99 -6.64 8.22 -6.40
CA ALA A 99 -6.93 8.49 -7.81
C ALA A 99 -8.19 7.72 -8.27
N LEU A 100 -8.34 6.46 -7.81
CA LEU A 100 -9.52 5.64 -8.06
C LEU A 100 -10.78 6.27 -7.43
N TYR A 101 -10.69 6.71 -6.17
CA TYR A 101 -11.76 7.43 -5.49
C TYR A 101 -12.11 8.75 -6.22
N ALA A 102 -11.12 9.54 -6.58
CA ALA A 102 -11.31 10.79 -7.30
C ALA A 102 -12.04 10.60 -8.64
N LYS A 103 -11.71 9.50 -9.36
CA LYS A 103 -12.32 9.14 -10.64
C LYS A 103 -13.74 8.59 -10.49
N THR A 104 -13.98 7.71 -9.53
CA THR A 104 -15.25 7.00 -9.35
C THR A 104 -16.24 7.73 -8.46
N ARG A 105 -15.77 8.65 -7.65
CA ARG A 105 -16.56 9.32 -6.59
C ARG A 105 -17.20 8.38 -5.59
N SER A 106 -16.69 7.15 -5.52
CA SER A 106 -17.12 6.09 -4.62
C SER A 106 -15.93 5.55 -3.84
N ILE A 107 -16.11 5.31 -2.56
CA ILE A 107 -15.11 4.72 -1.69
C ILE A 107 -15.02 3.19 -1.88
N ILE A 108 -16.08 2.57 -2.41
CA ILE A 108 -16.18 1.12 -2.53
C ILE A 108 -15.08 0.50 -3.40
N PRO A 109 -14.73 1.05 -4.59
CA PRO A 109 -13.66 0.48 -5.40
C PRO A 109 -12.30 0.49 -4.70
N SER A 110 -11.97 1.57 -3.98
CA SER A 110 -10.72 1.64 -3.21
C SER A 110 -10.72 0.68 -2.02
N MET A 111 -11.85 0.52 -1.32
CA MET A 111 -12.02 -0.48 -0.27
C MET A 111 -11.81 -1.91 -0.79
N ILE A 112 -12.38 -2.24 -1.96
CA ILE A 112 -12.23 -3.58 -2.55
C ILE A 112 -10.76 -3.85 -2.89
N VAL A 113 -10.08 -2.91 -3.54
CA VAL A 113 -8.66 -3.05 -3.88
C VAL A 113 -7.81 -3.22 -2.62
N HIS A 114 -8.06 -2.40 -1.61
CA HIS A 114 -7.36 -2.46 -0.34
C HIS A 114 -7.63 -3.78 0.40
N PHE A 115 -8.89 -4.22 0.46
CA PHE A 115 -9.27 -5.52 1.01
C PHE A 115 -8.53 -6.68 0.33
N VAL A 116 -8.47 -6.69 -1.00
CA VAL A 116 -7.77 -7.75 -1.76
C VAL A 116 -6.29 -7.77 -1.42
N ILE A 117 -5.63 -6.60 -1.36
CA ILE A 117 -4.20 -6.51 -1.04
C ILE A 117 -3.93 -7.00 0.39
N ASN A 118 -4.73 -6.58 1.36
CA ASN A 118 -4.58 -7.01 2.75
C ASN A 118 -4.90 -8.50 2.93
N SER A 119 -5.87 -9.04 2.15
CA SER A 119 -6.16 -10.47 2.16
C SER A 119 -4.98 -11.30 1.64
N ILE A 120 -4.33 -10.85 0.57
CA ILE A 120 -3.12 -11.51 0.05
C ILE A 120 -2.00 -11.44 1.09
N ALA A 121 -1.78 -10.28 1.73
CA ALA A 121 -0.78 -10.11 2.76
C ALA A 121 -1.05 -11.03 3.98
N ALA A 122 -2.29 -11.15 4.43
CA ALA A 122 -2.70 -12.04 5.51
C ALA A 122 -2.46 -13.51 5.16
N LEU A 123 -2.81 -13.92 3.93
CA LEU A 123 -2.55 -15.28 3.46
C LEU A 123 -1.06 -15.58 3.37
N GLN A 124 -0.26 -14.65 2.89
CA GLN A 124 1.20 -14.80 2.86
C GLN A 124 1.78 -14.96 4.26
N GLN A 125 1.33 -14.14 5.21
CA GLN A 125 1.76 -14.24 6.61
C GLN A 125 1.39 -15.58 7.23
N LEU A 126 0.19 -16.11 6.97
CA LEU A 126 -0.21 -17.44 7.41
C LEU A 126 0.66 -18.54 6.79
N CYS A 127 0.97 -18.41 5.49
CA CYS A 127 1.84 -19.37 4.82
C CYS A 127 3.30 -19.30 5.28
N MET A 128 3.75 -18.13 5.75
CA MET A 128 5.10 -17.99 6.34
C MET A 128 5.16 -18.52 7.78
N ASN A 129 4.01 -18.68 8.42
CA ASN A 129 3.97 -19.21 9.79
C ASN A 129 4.52 -20.62 9.86
N GLY A 130 5.45 -20.89 10.78
CA GLY A 130 6.15 -22.17 10.90
C GLY A 130 7.34 -22.35 9.95
N LEU A 131 7.65 -21.39 9.06
CA LEU A 131 8.88 -21.38 8.28
C LEU A 131 10.00 -20.65 9.02
N ASP A 132 11.14 -21.32 9.17
CA ASP A 132 12.36 -20.68 9.66
C ASP A 132 13.05 -19.95 8.52
N THR A 133 12.96 -18.63 8.54
CA THR A 133 13.51 -17.76 7.49
C THR A 133 15.04 -17.74 7.49
N ASP A 134 15.69 -18.04 8.60
CA ASP A 134 17.16 -18.06 8.67
C ASP A 134 17.70 -19.34 8.04
N ILE A 135 17.06 -20.47 8.28
CA ILE A 135 17.39 -21.74 7.60
C ILE A 135 17.14 -21.63 6.09
N LEU A 136 16.11 -20.88 5.67
CA LEU A 136 15.85 -20.62 4.24
C LEU A 136 16.94 -19.75 3.60
N LYS A 137 17.47 -18.76 4.32
CA LYS A 137 18.58 -17.90 3.84
C LYS A 137 19.87 -18.71 3.65
N ASP A 138 20.09 -19.70 4.51
CA ASP A 138 21.24 -20.61 4.43
C ASP A 138 21.09 -21.65 3.31
N ALA A 139 20.00 -21.61 2.53
CA ALA A 139 19.71 -22.51 1.41
C ALA A 139 19.80 -24.01 1.77
N ASN A 140 19.36 -24.37 2.98
CA ASN A 140 19.34 -25.76 3.42
C ASN A 140 18.40 -26.60 2.55
N THR A 141 18.96 -27.47 1.73
CA THR A 141 18.22 -28.25 0.73
C THR A 141 17.21 -29.19 1.38
N GLU A 142 17.54 -29.84 2.48
CA GLU A 142 16.63 -30.74 3.18
C GLU A 142 15.43 -30.00 3.75
N TYR A 143 15.67 -28.86 4.37
CA TYR A 143 14.60 -28.00 4.88
C TYR A 143 13.67 -27.48 3.76
N ILE A 144 14.25 -27.03 2.64
CA ILE A 144 13.51 -26.56 1.47
C ILE A 144 12.64 -27.69 0.90
N MET A 145 13.16 -28.91 0.78
CA MET A 145 12.41 -30.04 0.27
C MET A 145 11.25 -30.44 1.18
N ASN A 146 11.46 -30.40 2.50
CA ASN A 146 10.41 -30.69 3.47
C ASN A 146 9.27 -29.66 3.49
N HIS A 147 9.56 -28.41 3.09
CA HIS A 147 8.57 -27.31 3.03
C HIS A 147 8.27 -26.87 1.59
N TYR A 148 8.64 -27.68 0.59
CA TYR A 148 8.56 -27.33 -0.84
C TYR A 148 7.18 -26.81 -1.26
N GLY A 149 6.10 -27.48 -0.86
CA GLY A 149 4.74 -27.07 -1.22
C GLY A 149 4.36 -25.69 -0.68
N GLN A 150 4.75 -25.40 0.55
CA GLN A 150 4.50 -24.12 1.21
C GLN A 150 5.32 -22.99 0.55
N ILE A 151 6.60 -23.23 0.32
CA ILE A 151 7.49 -22.26 -0.34
C ILE A 151 7.04 -21.98 -1.78
N MET A 152 6.66 -23.03 -2.53
CA MET A 152 6.15 -22.89 -3.89
C MET A 152 4.84 -22.09 -3.93
N PHE A 153 3.93 -22.33 -3.00
CA PHE A 153 2.67 -21.58 -2.92
C PHE A 153 2.90 -20.09 -2.66
N ILE A 154 3.80 -19.75 -1.72
CA ILE A 154 4.21 -18.36 -1.44
C ILE A 154 4.80 -17.73 -2.71
N GLY A 155 5.72 -18.43 -3.40
CA GLY A 155 6.32 -17.94 -4.63
C GLY A 155 5.30 -17.69 -5.76
N LEU A 156 4.31 -18.57 -5.91
CA LEU A 156 3.23 -18.38 -6.88
C LEU A 156 2.35 -17.17 -6.53
N MET A 157 2.05 -16.95 -5.25
CA MET A 157 1.32 -15.76 -4.81
C MET A 157 2.11 -14.48 -5.11
N GLU A 158 3.42 -14.46 -4.86
CA GLU A 158 4.29 -13.32 -5.20
C GLU A 158 4.28 -13.03 -6.70
N LEU A 159 4.42 -14.06 -7.52
CA LEU A 159 4.37 -13.93 -8.99
C LEU A 159 3.02 -13.37 -9.47
N ALA A 160 1.92 -13.85 -8.90
CA ALA A 160 0.58 -13.36 -9.24
C ALA A 160 0.42 -11.87 -8.91
N VAL A 161 0.87 -11.45 -7.74
CA VAL A 161 0.86 -10.04 -7.32
C VAL A 161 1.75 -9.18 -8.23
N PHE A 162 2.93 -9.68 -8.57
CA PHE A 162 3.84 -8.98 -9.51
C PHE A 162 3.18 -8.78 -10.87
N GLY A 163 2.49 -9.83 -11.37
CA GLY A 163 1.72 -9.77 -12.61
C GLY A 163 0.61 -8.72 -12.58
N ILE A 164 -0.14 -8.64 -11.47
CA ILE A 164 -1.19 -7.63 -11.27
C ILE A 164 -0.61 -6.22 -11.28
N ILE A 165 0.53 -6.00 -10.62
CA ILE A 165 1.19 -4.68 -10.59
C ILE A 165 1.63 -4.27 -11.99
N ILE A 166 2.31 -5.16 -12.72
CA ILE A 166 2.75 -4.89 -14.09
C ILE A 166 1.55 -4.55 -14.97
N ALA A 167 0.48 -5.35 -14.89
CA ALA A 167 -0.75 -5.09 -15.63
C ALA A 167 -1.37 -3.72 -15.27
N ALA A 168 -1.41 -3.37 -13.99
CA ALA A 168 -1.93 -2.07 -13.53
C ALA A 168 -1.08 -0.90 -14.06
N ILE A 169 0.25 -1.02 -14.06
CA ILE A 169 1.16 -0.02 -14.61
C ILE A 169 0.94 0.13 -16.11
N VAL A 170 0.90 -0.97 -16.86
CA VAL A 170 0.70 -0.96 -18.31
C VAL A 170 -0.65 -0.34 -18.67
N LEU A 171 -1.73 -0.74 -17.99
CA LEU A 171 -3.06 -0.15 -18.20
C LEU A 171 -3.09 1.34 -17.88
N SER A 172 -2.40 1.77 -16.82
CA SER A 172 -2.29 3.18 -16.46
C SER A 172 -1.54 3.98 -17.53
N ILE A 173 -0.47 3.44 -18.08
CA ILE A 173 0.29 4.07 -19.17
C ILE A 173 -0.58 4.15 -20.45
N ILE A 174 -1.29 3.07 -20.80
CA ILE A 174 -2.21 3.07 -21.95
C ILE A 174 -3.27 4.14 -21.80
N GLU A 175 -3.88 4.26 -20.61
CA GLU A 175 -4.89 5.26 -20.31
C GLU A 175 -4.32 6.68 -20.41
N LEU A 176 -3.12 6.92 -19.84
CA LEU A 176 -2.40 8.18 -19.97
C LEU A 176 -2.11 8.58 -21.41
N VAL A 177 -1.71 7.61 -22.24
CA VAL A 177 -1.40 7.85 -23.66
C VAL A 177 -2.67 8.13 -24.47
N LYS A 178 -3.76 7.38 -24.23
CA LYS A 178 -5.06 7.59 -24.89
C LYS A 178 -5.68 8.94 -24.58
N HIS A 179 -5.50 9.40 -23.36
CA HIS A 179 -6.10 10.64 -22.87
C HIS A 179 -5.11 11.81 -22.78
N ARG A 180 -4.08 11.85 -23.62
CA ARG A 180 -3.10 12.95 -23.69
C ARG A 180 -3.80 14.30 -23.64
N GLY A 181 -3.63 15.03 -22.53
CA GLY A 181 -4.16 16.38 -22.31
C GLY A 181 -5.62 16.47 -21.86
N ARG A 182 -6.31 15.36 -21.62
CA ARG A 182 -7.71 15.33 -21.18
C ARG A 182 -7.92 14.68 -19.80
N PHE A 183 -6.96 14.81 -18.89
CA PHE A 183 -7.28 14.54 -17.49
C PHE A 183 -8.08 15.75 -16.99
N PRO A 184 -9.41 15.66 -16.89
CA PRO A 184 -10.22 16.72 -16.31
C PRO A 184 -10.07 16.63 -14.80
N LEU A 185 -8.90 17.01 -14.32
CA LEU A 185 -8.71 17.20 -12.90
C LEU A 185 -9.30 18.54 -12.55
N TYR A 186 -10.19 18.51 -11.58
CA TYR A 186 -10.79 19.68 -11.02
C TYR A 186 -9.68 20.64 -10.55
N LYS A 187 -9.67 21.87 -11.10
CA LYS A 187 -8.83 22.94 -10.57
C LYS A 187 -9.45 23.36 -9.24
N GLY A 188 -8.71 23.23 -8.15
CA GLY A 188 -9.18 23.61 -6.83
C GLY A 188 -9.71 25.05 -6.79
N ARG A 189 -10.62 25.31 -5.85
CA ARG A 189 -11.14 26.67 -5.60
C ARG A 189 -10.07 27.65 -5.13
N TYR A 190 -9.00 27.11 -4.53
CA TYR A 190 -7.90 27.91 -3.99
C TYR A 190 -6.70 27.81 -4.91
N ASN A 191 -6.26 28.96 -5.43
CA ASN A 191 -4.98 29.08 -6.11
C ASN A 191 -3.92 29.21 -5.03
N LEU A 192 -3.13 28.16 -4.78
CA LEU A 192 -2.07 28.16 -3.76
C LEU A 192 -1.03 29.28 -3.98
N SER A 193 -0.93 29.82 -5.21
CA SER A 193 -0.09 30.98 -5.50
C SER A 193 -0.62 32.30 -4.94
N LEU A 194 -1.85 32.32 -4.43
CA LEU A 194 -2.54 33.51 -3.93
C LEU A 194 -2.89 33.43 -2.45
N ILE A 195 -2.25 32.56 -1.66
CA ILE A 195 -2.25 32.74 -0.20
C ILE A 195 -1.31 33.90 0.11
N HIS A 196 -1.63 35.08 -0.39
CA HIS A 196 -1.27 36.31 0.28
C HIS A 196 -2.11 36.34 1.54
N ILE A 197 -1.47 36.11 2.66
CA ILE A 197 -1.95 36.59 3.95
C ILE A 197 -2.07 38.10 3.74
N SER A 198 -3.27 38.58 3.42
CA SER A 198 -3.56 39.99 3.59
C SER A 198 -3.57 40.21 5.09
N GLU A 199 -2.42 40.61 5.65
CA GLU A 199 -2.38 41.26 6.94
C GLU A 199 -3.31 42.46 6.84
N HIS A 200 -4.54 42.31 7.32
CA HIS A 200 -5.36 43.43 7.68
C HIS A 200 -4.74 44.02 8.96
N THR A 201 -3.74 44.85 8.77
CA THR A 201 -3.42 45.91 9.73
C THR A 201 -4.64 46.82 9.85
N ARG A 202 -5.28 46.73 11.00
CA ARG A 202 -6.01 47.83 11.58
C ARG A 202 -5.44 48.15 12.94
#